data_9a15e0baeb4056f1ba9c4dceb2e9c644
#
_entry.id   9a15e0baeb4056f1ba9c4dceb2e9c644
#
_cell.length_a   1.000
_cell.length_b   1.000
_cell.length_c   1.000
_cell.angle_alpha   90.00
_cell.angle_beta   90.00
_cell.angle_gamma   90.00
#
_symmetry.space_group_name_H-M   'P 1'
#
loop_
_entity.id
_entity.type
_entity.pdbx_description
1 polymer ?
#
loop_
_entity_poly.entity_id
_entity_poly.type
_entity_poly.pdbx_seq_one_letter_code
_entity_poly.pdbx_strand_id
1 'polypeptide(L)'
;MKTFIFETDTWIPATIDEVFNFFSDARNLDTLTPPLLKFKILTPDPIVMQVGTLIDYKLKIRGIPVTWQSEITVWENPHKFIDEQRKGPYRSWVHEHQFVEDSEGTYVKDIVKYSVWGGSLINKLLISRDLNKIFNYRKEALSRVFGS
;
A
#
# COMPACT_ATOMS: atom_id res chain seq x y z
N MET A 1 5.55 7.11 -21.59
CA MET A 1 5.29 7.94 -20.41
C MET A 1 6.25 7.57 -19.29
N LYS A 2 6.70 8.57 -18.56
CA LYS A 2 7.69 8.39 -17.49
C LYS A 2 7.10 7.64 -16.30
N THR A 3 7.81 6.61 -15.86
CA THR A 3 7.49 5.86 -14.65
C THR A 3 8.39 6.35 -13.52
N PHE A 4 7.79 6.60 -12.36
CA PHE A 4 8.49 6.98 -11.14
C PHE A 4 8.54 5.79 -10.20
N ILE A 5 9.56 5.77 -9.33
CA ILE A 5 9.72 4.73 -8.32
C ILE A 5 9.78 5.40 -6.94
N PHE A 6 8.94 4.93 -6.03
CA PHE A 6 8.99 5.31 -4.62
C PHE A 6 9.31 4.05 -3.82
N GLU A 7 10.34 4.13 -2.97
CA GLU A 7 10.76 3.01 -2.12
C GLU A 7 10.86 3.45 -0.68
N THR A 8 10.45 2.60 0.23
CA THR A 8 10.63 2.80 1.65
C THR A 8 10.70 1.46 2.36
N ASP A 9 11.31 1.42 3.55
CA ASP A 9 11.30 0.23 4.39
C ASP A 9 10.99 0.60 5.84
N THR A 10 10.49 -0.38 6.58
CA THR A 10 10.16 -0.23 8.00
C THR A 10 10.54 -1.53 8.70
N TRP A 11 11.33 -1.43 9.78
CA TRP A 11 11.63 -2.59 10.60
C TRP A 11 10.58 -2.76 11.69
N ILE A 12 10.13 -4.00 11.89
CA ILE A 12 9.05 -4.35 12.82
C ILE A 12 9.55 -5.48 13.73
N PRO A 13 9.43 -5.34 15.08
CA PRO A 13 9.88 -6.36 16.03
C PRO A 13 8.87 -7.51 16.16
N ALA A 14 8.58 -8.17 15.05
CA ALA A 14 7.66 -9.30 14.99
C ALA A 14 8.14 -10.29 13.92
N THR A 15 7.69 -11.54 14.01
CA THR A 15 8.08 -12.57 13.04
C THR A 15 7.49 -12.27 11.67
N ILE A 16 8.12 -12.81 10.63
CA ILE A 16 7.63 -12.61 9.26
C ILE A 16 6.20 -13.13 9.10
N ASP A 17 5.85 -14.23 9.77
CA ASP A 17 4.50 -14.78 9.71
C ASP A 17 3.47 -13.85 10.35
N GLU A 18 3.77 -13.29 11.51
CA GLU A 18 2.88 -12.32 12.17
C GLU A 18 2.67 -11.08 11.31
N VAL A 19 3.74 -10.56 10.73
CA VAL A 19 3.69 -9.37 9.88
C VAL A 19 2.92 -9.65 8.61
N PHE A 20 3.22 -10.75 7.93
CA PHE A 20 2.52 -11.10 6.69
C PHE A 20 1.03 -11.36 6.94
N ASN A 21 0.68 -12.02 8.06
CA ASN A 21 -0.71 -12.24 8.44
C ASN A 21 -1.48 -10.93 8.64
N PHE A 22 -0.84 -9.92 9.23
CA PHE A 22 -1.45 -8.60 9.37
C PHE A 22 -1.79 -8.00 8.00
N PHE A 23 -0.86 -8.07 7.04
CA PHE A 23 -1.07 -7.54 5.69
C PHE A 23 -2.02 -8.41 4.86
N SER A 24 -2.24 -9.67 5.25
CA SER A 24 -3.17 -10.58 4.56
C SER A 24 -4.63 -10.26 4.85
N ASP A 25 -4.91 -9.44 5.85
CA ASP A 25 -6.26 -8.95 6.13
C ASP A 25 -6.43 -7.58 5.48
N ALA A 26 -7.20 -7.52 4.41
CA ALA A 26 -7.43 -6.28 3.67
C ALA A 26 -8.03 -5.17 4.56
N ARG A 27 -8.76 -5.52 5.64
CA ARG A 27 -9.32 -4.55 6.58
C ARG A 27 -8.24 -3.74 7.29
N ASN A 28 -7.04 -4.29 7.44
CA ASN A 28 -5.92 -3.59 8.07
C ASN A 28 -5.39 -2.43 7.21
N LEU A 29 -5.75 -2.35 5.93
CA LEU A 29 -5.41 -1.19 5.10
C LEU A 29 -5.96 0.11 5.68
N ASP A 30 -7.14 0.06 6.29
CA ASP A 30 -7.74 1.23 6.93
C ASP A 30 -6.85 1.75 8.06
N THR A 31 -6.31 0.84 8.88
CA THR A 31 -5.39 1.19 9.96
C THR A 31 -4.12 1.87 9.45
N LEU A 32 -3.65 1.48 8.26
CA LEU A 32 -2.42 1.99 7.67
C LEU A 32 -2.63 3.25 6.81
N THR A 33 -3.87 3.68 6.62
CA THR A 33 -4.19 4.81 5.75
C THR A 33 -4.52 6.05 6.57
N PRO A 34 -3.94 7.22 6.24
CA PRO A 34 -4.24 8.45 6.99
C PRO A 34 -5.73 8.75 7.04
N PRO A 35 -6.28 9.14 8.20
CA PRO A 35 -7.72 9.44 8.34
C PRO A 35 -8.24 10.51 7.38
N LEU A 36 -7.38 11.44 6.98
CA LEU A 36 -7.74 12.52 6.05
C LEU A 36 -8.19 11.98 4.69
N LEU A 37 -7.71 10.81 4.29
CA LEU A 37 -8.09 10.19 3.02
C LEU A 37 -9.48 9.57 3.03
N LYS A 38 -10.12 9.44 4.19
CA LYS A 38 -11.48 8.88 4.31
C LYS A 38 -11.61 7.52 3.62
N PHE A 39 -10.63 6.66 3.80
CA PHE A 39 -10.55 5.36 3.15
C PHE A 39 -11.71 4.45 3.58
N LYS A 40 -12.33 3.79 2.60
CA LYS A 40 -13.38 2.81 2.85
C LYS A 40 -13.33 1.68 1.83
N ILE A 41 -13.26 0.44 2.30
CA ILE A 41 -13.33 -0.75 1.44
C ILE A 41 -14.80 -0.98 1.07
N LEU A 42 -15.05 -1.17 -0.23
CA LEU A 42 -16.39 -1.41 -0.78
C LEU A 42 -16.65 -2.90 -1.01
N THR A 43 -15.60 -3.67 -1.24
CA THR A 43 -15.71 -5.13 -1.44
C THR A 43 -16.26 -5.77 -0.16
N PRO A 44 -17.31 -6.62 -0.26
CA PRO A 44 -17.88 -7.27 0.91
C PRO A 44 -16.97 -8.36 1.48
N ASP A 45 -17.10 -8.63 2.77
CA ASP A 45 -16.41 -9.74 3.43
C ASP A 45 -17.05 -11.07 3.03
N PRO A 46 -16.29 -12.16 3.05
CA PRO A 46 -14.84 -12.24 3.30
C PRO A 46 -14.03 -11.87 2.06
N ILE A 47 -12.87 -11.24 2.27
CA ILE A 47 -11.91 -10.97 1.19
C ILE A 47 -10.78 -11.97 1.31
N VAL A 48 -10.72 -12.90 0.36
CA VAL A 48 -9.67 -13.92 0.33
C VAL A 48 -8.50 -13.38 -0.51
N MET A 49 -7.35 -13.21 0.13
CA MET A 49 -6.16 -12.65 -0.51
C MET A 49 -5.41 -13.74 -1.26
N GLN A 50 -5.42 -13.64 -2.57
CA GLN A 50 -4.76 -14.57 -3.50
C GLN A 50 -4.59 -13.89 -4.85
N VAL A 51 -3.85 -14.51 -5.76
CA VAL A 51 -3.73 -14.00 -7.13
C VAL A 51 -5.11 -13.90 -7.76
N GLY A 52 -5.41 -12.75 -8.36
CA GLY A 52 -6.68 -12.47 -9.00
C GLY A 52 -7.72 -11.78 -8.12
N THR A 53 -7.47 -11.67 -6.81
CA THR A 53 -8.40 -10.97 -5.91
C THR A 53 -8.51 -9.50 -6.31
N LEU A 54 -9.75 -9.02 -6.46
CA LEU A 54 -10.05 -7.62 -6.73
C LEU A 54 -10.60 -6.98 -5.47
N ILE A 55 -10.06 -5.82 -5.11
CA ILE A 55 -10.51 -5.05 -3.96
C ILE A 55 -10.93 -3.67 -4.45
N ASP A 56 -12.20 -3.33 -4.21
CA ASP A 56 -12.73 -2.00 -4.52
C ASP A 56 -12.79 -1.16 -3.26
N TYR A 57 -12.32 0.08 -3.35
CA TYR A 57 -12.40 1.03 -2.25
C TYR A 57 -12.54 2.45 -2.76
N LYS A 58 -12.94 3.34 -1.86
CA LYS A 58 -13.05 4.77 -2.13
C LYS A 58 -12.23 5.54 -1.11
N LEU A 59 -11.75 6.68 -1.52
CA LEU A 59 -10.99 7.59 -0.66
C LEU A 59 -11.11 9.01 -1.20
N LYS A 60 -10.59 9.97 -0.44
CA LYS A 60 -10.49 11.36 -0.89
C LYS A 60 -9.03 11.74 -1.03
N ILE A 61 -8.65 12.22 -2.20
CA ILE A 61 -7.32 12.75 -2.45
C ILE A 61 -7.46 14.25 -2.62
N ARG A 62 -6.86 15.01 -1.69
CA ARG A 62 -6.96 16.47 -1.64
C ARG A 62 -8.42 16.93 -1.66
N GLY A 63 -9.29 16.20 -0.91
CA GLY A 63 -10.72 16.50 -0.83
C GLY A 63 -11.56 16.01 -2.01
N ILE A 64 -10.94 15.45 -3.05
CA ILE A 64 -11.64 14.96 -4.23
C ILE A 64 -11.95 13.47 -4.06
N PRO A 65 -13.22 13.05 -4.14
CA PRO A 65 -13.57 11.64 -4.06
C PRO A 65 -13.04 10.86 -5.25
N VAL A 66 -12.40 9.72 -4.98
CA VAL A 66 -11.95 8.80 -6.02
C VAL A 66 -12.35 7.37 -5.66
N THR A 67 -12.59 6.56 -6.68
CA THR A 67 -12.73 5.12 -6.51
C THR A 67 -11.47 4.44 -7.03
N TRP A 68 -11.14 3.31 -6.42
CA TRP A 68 -9.91 2.58 -6.73
C TRP A 68 -10.20 1.10 -6.74
N GLN A 69 -9.74 0.39 -7.76
CA GLN A 69 -9.77 -1.06 -7.79
C GLN A 69 -8.35 -1.59 -7.91
N SER A 70 -7.96 -2.43 -6.96
CA SER A 70 -6.67 -3.14 -6.96
C SER A 70 -6.88 -4.61 -7.28
N GLU A 71 -5.95 -5.17 -8.01
CA GLU A 71 -5.86 -6.62 -8.22
C GLU A 71 -4.57 -7.14 -7.61
N ILE A 72 -4.66 -8.24 -6.88
CA ILE A 72 -3.48 -8.97 -6.39
C ILE A 72 -2.92 -9.77 -7.57
N THR A 73 -1.73 -9.43 -8.02
CA THR A 73 -1.11 -10.07 -9.18
C THR A 73 -0.05 -11.09 -8.81
N VAL A 74 0.53 -10.98 -7.61
CA VAL A 74 1.50 -11.92 -7.07
C VAL A 74 1.17 -12.13 -5.58
N TRP A 75 1.20 -13.39 -5.15
CA TRP A 75 0.96 -13.74 -3.75
C TRP A 75 1.89 -14.87 -3.34
N GLU A 76 2.98 -14.53 -2.66
CA GLU A 76 4.03 -15.46 -2.23
C GLU A 76 4.23 -15.37 -0.71
N ASN A 77 3.35 -16.02 0.02
CA ASN A 77 3.33 -16.03 1.48
C ASN A 77 4.55 -16.82 2.02
N PRO A 78 5.33 -16.27 2.95
CA PRO A 78 5.19 -14.98 3.64
C PRO A 78 6.16 -13.90 3.10
N HIS A 79 6.65 -14.01 1.88
CA HIS A 79 7.77 -13.21 1.40
C HIS A 79 7.38 -11.97 0.61
N LYS A 80 6.30 -12.02 -0.18
CA LYS A 80 5.87 -10.83 -0.91
C LYS A 80 4.47 -10.97 -1.49
N PHE A 81 3.88 -9.83 -1.82
CA PHE A 81 2.74 -9.77 -2.71
C PHE A 81 2.79 -8.45 -3.50
N ILE A 82 2.08 -8.44 -4.62
CA ILE A 82 1.99 -7.26 -5.50
C ILE A 82 0.53 -6.96 -5.72
N ASP A 83 0.15 -5.68 -5.56
CA ASP A 83 -1.14 -5.18 -5.98
C ASP A 83 -0.97 -4.13 -7.08
N GLU A 84 -1.87 -4.17 -8.07
CA GLU A 84 -1.86 -3.24 -9.19
C GLU A 84 -3.21 -2.53 -9.29
N GLN A 85 -3.17 -1.23 -9.56
CA GLN A 85 -4.37 -0.48 -9.82
C GLN A 85 -4.96 -0.90 -11.16
N ARG A 86 -6.22 -1.33 -11.14
CA ARG A 86 -6.98 -1.61 -12.36
C ARG A 86 -7.85 -0.42 -12.74
N LYS A 87 -8.40 0.27 -11.74
CA LYS A 87 -9.17 1.51 -11.91
C LYS A 87 -8.74 2.47 -10.81
N GLY A 88 -8.53 3.72 -11.14
CA GLY A 88 -8.14 4.70 -10.14
C GLY A 88 -7.51 5.95 -10.74
N PRO A 89 -6.98 6.84 -9.88
CA PRO A 89 -6.52 8.17 -10.29
C PRO A 89 -5.15 8.18 -10.96
N TYR A 90 -4.34 7.13 -10.76
CA TYR A 90 -3.03 7.05 -11.39
C TYR A 90 -3.16 6.53 -12.82
N ARG A 91 -2.22 6.90 -13.67
CA ARG A 91 -2.13 6.30 -14.99
C ARG A 91 -1.67 4.85 -14.89
N SER A 92 -0.70 4.58 -14.01
CA SER A 92 -0.31 3.22 -13.64
C SER A 92 0.16 3.22 -12.19
N TRP A 93 -0.05 2.11 -11.50
CA TRP A 93 0.36 1.93 -10.11
C TRP A 93 0.58 0.45 -9.86
N VAL A 94 1.82 0.08 -9.51
CA VAL A 94 2.19 -1.28 -9.14
C VAL A 94 2.92 -1.20 -7.81
N HIS A 95 2.36 -1.81 -6.79
CA HIS A 95 2.90 -1.78 -5.43
C HIS A 95 3.38 -3.16 -5.03
N GLU A 96 4.68 -3.31 -4.93
CA GLU A 96 5.31 -4.54 -4.42
C GLU A 96 5.57 -4.40 -2.92
N HIS A 97 5.09 -5.38 -2.15
CA HIS A 97 5.29 -5.50 -0.72
C HIS A 97 6.23 -6.67 -0.47
N GLN A 98 7.41 -6.40 0.08
CA GLN A 98 8.40 -7.42 0.40
C GLN A 98 8.57 -7.52 1.91
N PHE A 99 8.76 -8.75 2.40
CA PHE A 99 8.95 -9.04 3.81
C PHE A 99 10.24 -9.83 3.96
N VAL A 100 11.21 -9.28 4.70
CA VAL A 100 12.53 -9.88 4.88
C VAL A 100 12.81 -10.02 6.37
N GLU A 101 12.90 -11.26 6.83
CA GLU A 101 13.14 -11.58 8.23
C GLU A 101 14.63 -11.46 8.58
N ASP A 102 14.89 -10.90 9.76
CA ASP A 102 16.22 -11.00 10.39
C ASP A 102 16.08 -11.72 11.75
N SER A 103 17.14 -11.75 12.56
CA SER A 103 17.13 -12.49 13.82
C SER A 103 16.18 -11.92 14.87
N GLU A 104 15.76 -10.66 14.76
CA GLU A 104 15.01 -9.95 15.79
C GLU A 104 13.65 -9.42 15.30
N GLY A 105 13.40 -9.43 14.00
CA GLY A 105 12.17 -8.92 13.46
C GLY A 105 12.09 -9.03 11.95
N THR A 106 11.31 -8.15 11.33
CA THR A 106 11.03 -8.20 9.90
C THR A 106 11.13 -6.81 9.30
N TYR A 107 11.80 -6.70 8.15
CA TYR A 107 11.75 -5.51 7.30
C TYR A 107 10.55 -5.62 6.37
N VAL A 108 9.71 -4.60 6.37
CA VAL A 108 8.64 -4.42 5.39
C VAL A 108 9.13 -3.41 4.37
N LYS A 109 9.30 -3.87 3.14
CA LYS A 109 9.78 -3.02 2.04
C LYS A 109 8.62 -2.74 1.10
N ASP A 110 8.42 -1.45 0.81
CA ASP A 110 7.40 -1.00 -0.14
C ASP A 110 8.09 -0.42 -1.36
N ILE A 111 7.77 -0.96 -2.54
CA ILE A 111 8.29 -0.48 -3.82
C ILE A 111 7.08 -0.15 -4.68
N VAL A 112 6.89 1.12 -4.97
CA VAL A 112 5.77 1.60 -5.79
C VAL A 112 6.31 2.13 -7.10
N LYS A 113 5.88 1.51 -8.20
CA LYS A 113 6.17 2.00 -9.55
C LYS A 113 4.89 2.62 -10.09
N TYR A 114 4.94 3.89 -10.45
CA TYR A 114 3.74 4.60 -10.85
C TYR A 114 4.02 5.62 -11.97
N SER A 115 2.97 5.95 -12.70
CA SER A 115 2.96 7.06 -13.63
C SER A 115 1.70 7.88 -13.41
N VAL A 116 1.78 9.16 -13.72
CA VAL A 116 0.69 10.11 -13.44
C VAL A 116 0.39 10.95 -14.67
N TRP A 117 -0.85 11.41 -14.76
CA TRP A 117 -1.25 12.40 -15.73
C TRP A 117 -0.56 13.73 -15.36
N GLY A 118 0.04 14.42 -16.33
CA GLY A 118 0.82 15.63 -16.06
C GLY A 118 2.31 15.39 -15.84
N GLY A 119 2.76 14.13 -15.75
CA GLY A 119 4.17 13.74 -15.76
C GLY A 119 5.01 14.30 -14.62
N SER A 120 6.25 14.68 -14.93
CA SER A 120 7.27 15.04 -13.94
C SER A 120 6.90 16.26 -13.09
N LEU A 121 6.22 17.25 -13.67
CA LEU A 121 5.84 18.46 -12.95
C LEU A 121 4.83 18.14 -11.85
N ILE A 122 3.77 17.40 -12.17
CA ILE A 122 2.73 17.01 -11.21
C ILE A 122 3.32 16.09 -10.15
N ASN A 123 4.19 15.14 -10.55
CA ASN A 123 4.86 14.27 -9.58
C ASN A 123 5.66 15.09 -8.57
N LYS A 124 6.49 16.02 -9.04
CA LYS A 124 7.35 16.82 -8.17
C LYS A 124 6.54 17.72 -7.23
N LEU A 125 5.47 18.35 -7.73
CA LEU A 125 4.69 19.32 -6.95
C LEU A 125 3.70 18.67 -5.97
N LEU A 126 3.10 17.54 -6.34
CA LEU A 126 1.99 16.96 -5.60
C LEU A 126 2.22 15.52 -5.15
N ILE A 127 2.47 14.63 -6.11
CA ILE A 127 2.38 13.19 -5.85
C ILE A 127 3.49 12.69 -4.94
N SER A 128 4.72 13.11 -5.19
CA SER A 128 5.86 12.71 -4.36
C SER A 128 5.66 13.12 -2.90
N ARG A 129 5.12 14.31 -2.67
CA ARG A 129 4.80 14.79 -1.31
C ARG A 129 3.69 13.97 -0.66
N ASP A 130 2.64 13.65 -1.42
CA ASP A 130 1.53 12.86 -0.92
C ASP A 130 1.99 11.47 -0.53
N LEU A 131 2.81 10.82 -1.36
CA LEU A 131 3.36 9.50 -1.07
C LEU A 131 4.21 9.50 0.18
N ASN A 132 5.09 10.51 0.35
CA ASN A 132 5.89 10.61 1.56
C ASN A 132 5.03 10.72 2.82
N LYS A 133 3.97 11.52 2.79
CA LYS A 133 3.05 11.67 3.93
C LYS A 133 2.30 10.38 4.23
N ILE A 134 1.79 9.72 3.19
CA ILE A 134 1.03 8.47 3.34
C ILE A 134 1.91 7.38 3.93
N PHE A 135 3.11 7.19 3.41
CA PHE A 135 4.01 6.13 3.88
C PHE A 135 4.65 6.45 5.23
N ASN A 136 4.86 7.73 5.58
CA ASN A 136 5.28 8.11 6.92
C ASN A 136 4.19 7.77 7.95
N TYR A 137 2.93 8.06 7.64
CA TYR A 137 1.81 7.67 8.49
C TYR A 137 1.75 6.16 8.67
N ARG A 138 1.96 5.41 7.58
CA ARG A 138 1.98 3.95 7.58
C ARG A 138 3.04 3.39 8.52
N LYS A 139 4.25 3.97 8.51
CA LYS A 139 5.32 3.58 9.44
C LYS A 139 4.91 3.79 10.89
N GLU A 140 4.32 4.94 11.20
CA GLU A 140 3.84 5.24 12.55
C GLU A 140 2.73 4.27 12.98
N ALA A 141 1.81 3.97 12.07
CA ALA A 141 0.73 3.02 12.34
C ALA A 141 1.26 1.61 12.61
N LEU A 142 2.23 1.16 11.84
CA LEU A 142 2.88 -0.14 12.06
C LEU A 142 3.60 -0.18 13.41
N SER A 143 4.24 0.90 13.78
CA SER A 143 4.88 1.02 15.10
C SER A 143 3.86 0.95 16.24
N ARG A 144 2.69 1.54 16.08
CA ARG A 144 1.61 1.43 17.08
C ARG A 144 1.05 0.01 17.21
N VAL A 145 0.97 -0.71 16.09
CA VAL A 145 0.44 -2.09 16.08
C VAL A 145 1.44 -3.09 16.65
N PHE A 146 2.70 -3.00 16.23
CA PHE A 146 3.71 -4.01 16.55
C PHE A 146 4.77 -3.56 17.56
N GLY A 147 4.81 -2.30 17.88
CA GLY A 147 5.90 -1.72 18.64
C GLY A 147 7.05 -1.24 17.74
N SER A 148 8.06 -0.71 18.32
CA SER A 148 9.20 -0.13 17.58
C SER A 148 10.54 -0.69 18.03
#